data_e2666a58dc2e1bda67c6ec133df9f478
#
_entry.id   e2666a58dc2e1bda67c6ec133df9f478
#
_cell.length_a   1.000
_cell.length_b   1.000
_cell.length_c   1.000
_cell.angle_alpha   90.00
_cell.angle_beta   90.00
_cell.angle_gamma   90.00
#
_symmetry.space_group_name_H-M   'P 1'
#
loop_
_entity.id
_entity.type
_entity.pdbx_description
1 polymer ?
#
loop_
_entity_poly.entity_id
_entity_poly.type
_entity_poly.pdbx_seq_one_letter_code
_entity_poly.pdbx_strand_id
1 'polypeptide(L)'
;MLEQIIAKLSIPPFLLGLSWSTTERMSAQQADILTSELEAYRRILNPVIGKVCSLWLRLHGYSPEHTVVWDDINLQDAVELSNARLLEARAKQIEQELKPEGEPEAPLEGGTQ
;
A
#
# COMPACT_ATOMS: atom_id res chain seq x y z
N MET A 1 13.15 13.39 6.71
CA MET A 1 12.11 14.20 6.05
C MET A 1 10.91 13.38 5.61
N LEU A 2 11.11 12.28 4.87
CA LEU A 2 10.03 11.38 4.44
C LEU A 2 9.29 10.75 5.63
N GLU A 3 10.00 10.31 6.67
CA GLU A 3 9.43 9.76 7.90
C GLU A 3 8.50 10.73 8.61
N GLN A 4 8.83 12.01 8.62
CA GLN A 4 8.00 13.05 9.24
C GLN A 4 6.71 13.30 8.46
N ILE A 5 6.75 13.21 7.14
CA ILE A 5 5.57 13.34 6.27
C ILE A 5 4.63 12.16 6.50
N ILE A 6 5.17 10.95 6.54
CA ILE A 6 4.41 9.71 6.79
C ILE A 6 3.75 9.76 8.17
N ALA A 7 4.49 10.18 9.21
CA ALA A 7 3.96 10.33 10.56
C ALA A 7 2.81 11.35 10.63
N LYS A 8 2.90 12.45 9.88
CA LYS A 8 1.82 13.46 9.81
C LYS A 8 0.59 12.98 9.06
N LEU A 9 0.76 12.14 8.04
CA LEU A 9 -0.35 11.59 7.27
C LEU A 9 -1.03 10.41 7.95
N SER A 10 -0.44 9.86 9.02
CA SER A 10 -0.91 8.65 9.72
C SER A 10 -1.09 7.43 8.79
N ILE A 11 -0.37 7.42 7.67
CA ILE A 11 -0.41 6.32 6.71
C ILE A 11 0.73 5.36 7.03
N PRO A 12 0.47 4.06 7.20
CA PRO A 12 1.52 3.07 7.43
C PRO A 12 2.54 3.03 6.29
N PRO A 13 3.86 3.00 6.57
CA PRO A 13 4.91 3.02 5.55
C PRO A 13 4.83 1.89 4.54
N PHE A 14 4.35 0.70 4.93
CA PHE A 14 4.23 -0.45 4.05
C PHE A 14 3.27 -0.22 2.87
N LEU A 15 2.23 0.61 3.04
CA LEU A 15 1.30 0.98 1.96
C LEU A 15 1.95 1.84 0.88
N LEU A 16 3.01 2.57 1.24
CA LEU A 16 3.80 3.37 0.33
C LEU A 16 4.96 2.58 -0.31
N GLY A 17 5.04 1.27 -0.06
CA GLY A 17 6.11 0.43 -0.53
C GLY A 17 7.44 0.64 0.20
N LEU A 18 7.43 1.30 1.35
CA LEU A 18 8.59 1.56 2.19
C LEU A 18 8.67 0.50 3.27
N SER A 19 9.60 -0.44 3.12
CA SER A 19 9.81 -1.54 4.06
C SER A 19 10.93 -1.21 5.05
N TRP A 20 10.67 -0.32 6.00
CA TRP A 20 11.60 -0.11 7.10
C TRP A 20 11.26 -1.06 8.23
N SER A 21 12.08 -2.08 8.41
CA SER A 21 12.06 -2.96 9.60
C SER A 21 10.67 -3.41 10.12
N THR A 22 9.66 -3.47 9.25
CA THR A 22 8.34 -3.98 9.62
C THR A 22 8.29 -5.49 9.48
N THR A 23 7.82 -6.16 10.52
CA THR A 23 7.48 -7.59 10.46
C THR A 23 6.08 -7.74 9.87
N GLU A 24 5.77 -8.92 9.32
CA GLU A 24 4.43 -9.26 8.81
C GLU A 24 3.33 -8.96 9.83
N ARG A 25 3.57 -9.33 11.08
CA ARG A 25 2.63 -9.08 12.18
C ARG A 25 2.39 -7.59 12.43
N MET A 26 3.43 -6.77 12.34
CA MET A 26 3.30 -5.31 12.50
C MET A 26 2.53 -4.70 11.34
N SER A 27 2.75 -5.17 10.11
CA SER A 27 2.01 -4.71 8.93
C SER A 27 0.52 -5.02 9.04
N ALA A 28 0.15 -6.22 9.52
CA ALA A 28 -1.24 -6.60 9.76
C ALA A 28 -1.90 -5.71 10.84
N GLN A 29 -1.22 -5.46 11.96
CA GLN A 29 -1.75 -4.57 13.00
C GLN A 29 -1.92 -3.14 12.53
N GLN A 30 -0.99 -2.62 11.74
CA GLN A 30 -1.10 -1.29 11.15
C GLN A 30 -2.25 -1.19 10.14
N ALA A 31 -2.48 -2.26 9.36
CA ALA A 31 -3.62 -2.35 8.46
C ALA A 31 -4.96 -2.32 9.20
N ASP A 32 -5.07 -3.02 10.32
CA ASP A 32 -6.28 -3.03 11.15
C ASP A 32 -6.59 -1.64 11.74
N ILE A 33 -5.57 -0.95 12.25
CA ILE A 33 -5.70 0.42 12.77
C ILE A 33 -6.17 1.37 11.66
N LEU A 34 -5.54 1.32 10.49
CA LEU A 34 -5.90 2.15 9.35
C LEU A 34 -7.33 1.87 8.87
N THR A 35 -7.72 0.60 8.80
CA THR A 35 -9.09 0.21 8.46
C THR A 35 -10.09 0.83 9.41
N SER A 36 -9.83 0.80 10.71
CA SER A 36 -10.69 1.42 11.72
C SER A 36 -10.79 2.94 11.56
N GLU A 37 -9.70 3.62 11.23
CA GLU A 37 -9.69 5.05 10.94
C GLU A 37 -10.50 5.39 9.69
N LEU A 38 -10.33 4.62 8.61
CA LEU A 38 -11.08 4.81 7.37
C LEU A 38 -12.58 4.60 7.58
N GLU A 39 -12.97 3.63 8.38
CA GLU A 39 -14.38 3.44 8.73
C GLU A 39 -14.93 4.59 9.59
N ALA A 40 -14.12 5.18 10.44
CA ALA A 40 -14.51 6.39 11.18
C ALA A 40 -14.76 7.57 10.22
N TYR A 41 -13.91 7.78 9.23
CA TYR A 41 -14.14 8.77 8.19
C TYR A 41 -15.39 8.50 7.37
N ARG A 42 -15.65 7.26 7.00
CA ARG A 42 -16.91 6.86 6.32
C ARG A 42 -18.15 7.25 7.11
N ARG A 43 -18.13 7.02 8.43
CA ARG A 43 -19.24 7.41 9.32
C ARG A 43 -19.48 8.92 9.33
N ILE A 44 -18.41 9.71 9.29
CA ILE A 44 -18.50 11.18 9.23
C ILE A 44 -19.00 11.65 7.87
N LEU A 45 -18.55 11.04 6.77
CA LEU A 45 -18.89 11.43 5.41
C LEU A 45 -20.27 10.94 4.97
N ASN A 46 -20.76 9.83 5.51
CA ASN A 46 -22.01 9.20 5.10
C ASN A 46 -23.21 10.15 5.11
N PRO A 47 -23.47 10.94 6.17
CA PRO A 47 -24.57 11.90 6.17
C PRO A 47 -24.39 13.03 5.16
N VAL A 48 -23.17 13.46 4.87
CA VAL A 48 -22.87 14.49 3.88
C VAL A 48 -23.17 13.97 2.48
N ILE A 49 -22.68 12.79 2.14
CA ILE A 49 -22.93 12.12 0.86
C ILE A 49 -24.45 11.87 0.69
N GLY A 50 -25.09 11.36 1.72
CA GLY A 50 -26.54 11.14 1.72
C GLY A 50 -27.32 12.43 1.43
N LYS A 51 -26.92 13.55 2.02
CA LYS A 51 -27.56 14.86 1.76
C LYS A 51 -27.35 15.34 0.33
N VAL A 52 -26.15 15.19 -0.20
CA VAL A 52 -25.85 15.53 -1.60
C VAL A 52 -26.66 14.67 -2.57
N CYS A 53 -26.72 13.36 -2.33
CA CYS A 53 -27.50 12.43 -3.14
C CYS A 53 -29.01 12.75 -3.09
N SER A 54 -29.55 13.01 -1.91
CA SER A 54 -30.96 13.41 -1.76
C SER A 54 -31.29 14.69 -2.53
N LEU A 55 -30.41 15.68 -2.46
CA LEU A 55 -30.60 16.94 -3.18
C LEU A 55 -30.56 16.72 -4.68
N TRP A 56 -29.59 15.95 -5.16
CA TRP A 56 -29.46 15.62 -6.58
C TRP A 56 -30.70 14.89 -7.10
N LEU A 57 -31.19 13.87 -6.38
CA LEU A 57 -32.38 13.12 -6.75
C LEU A 57 -33.62 14.03 -6.83
N ARG A 58 -33.81 14.91 -5.86
CA ARG A 58 -34.94 15.88 -5.87
C ARG A 58 -34.87 16.83 -7.05
N LEU A 59 -33.70 17.36 -7.38
CA LEU A 59 -33.52 18.26 -8.51
C LEU A 59 -33.81 17.61 -9.85
N HIS A 60 -33.64 16.29 -9.95
CA HIS A 60 -33.92 15.50 -11.15
C HIS A 60 -35.31 14.85 -11.14
N GLY A 61 -36.15 15.15 -10.16
CA GLY A 61 -37.52 14.64 -10.09
C GLY A 61 -37.66 13.20 -9.59
N TYR A 62 -36.59 12.65 -9.00
CA TYR A 62 -36.62 11.31 -8.40
C TYR A 62 -36.99 11.34 -6.93
N SER A 63 -37.42 10.19 -6.39
CA SER A 63 -37.61 10.03 -4.95
C SER A 63 -36.27 10.23 -4.22
N PRO A 64 -36.23 10.99 -3.11
CA PRO A 64 -35.01 11.24 -2.36
C PRO A 64 -34.52 10.01 -1.55
N GLU A 65 -35.32 8.96 -1.53
CA GLU A 65 -34.97 7.73 -0.81
C GLU A 65 -33.78 7.02 -1.50
N HIS A 66 -32.72 6.82 -0.76
CA HIS A 66 -31.52 6.14 -1.23
C HIS A 66 -30.74 5.55 -0.06
N THR A 67 -29.86 4.61 -0.36
CA THR A 67 -28.93 4.03 0.59
C THR A 67 -27.52 4.16 0.04
N VAL A 68 -26.61 4.69 0.84
CA VAL A 68 -25.19 4.73 0.50
C VAL A 68 -24.56 3.40 0.92
N VAL A 69 -24.04 2.68 -0.06
CA VAL A 69 -23.32 1.42 0.16
C VAL A 69 -21.84 1.67 -0.08
N TRP A 70 -21.03 1.26 0.90
CA TRP A 70 -19.59 1.34 0.83
C TRP A 70 -19.03 -0.05 0.57
N ASP A 71 -18.02 -0.11 -0.28
CA ASP A 71 -17.26 -1.35 -0.44
C ASP A 71 -16.46 -1.66 0.83
N ASP A 72 -16.21 -2.94 1.08
CA ASP A 72 -15.38 -3.35 2.20
C ASP A 72 -13.95 -2.85 2.04
N ILE A 73 -13.36 -2.41 3.16
CA ILE A 73 -11.95 -2.02 3.18
C ILE A 73 -11.13 -3.29 3.42
N ASN A 74 -10.47 -3.77 2.38
CA ASN A 74 -9.55 -4.89 2.48
C ASN A 74 -8.11 -4.42 2.24
N LEU A 75 -7.31 -4.36 3.29
CA LEU A 75 -5.88 -4.05 3.23
C LEU A 75 -5.00 -5.30 3.30
N GLN A 76 -5.58 -6.49 3.34
CA GLN A 76 -4.86 -7.75 3.43
C GLN A 76 -3.96 -7.96 2.22
N ASP A 77 -4.46 -7.70 1.03
CA ASP A 77 -3.69 -7.81 -0.21
C ASP A 77 -2.48 -6.87 -0.23
N ALA A 78 -2.62 -5.67 0.36
CA ALA A 78 -1.53 -4.72 0.49
C ALA A 78 -0.45 -5.20 1.47
N VAL A 79 -0.85 -5.87 2.56
CA VAL A 79 0.07 -6.50 3.52
C VAL A 79 0.83 -7.64 2.86
N GLU A 80 0.14 -8.52 2.15
CA GLU A 80 0.73 -9.66 1.44
C GLU A 80 1.72 -9.21 0.37
N LEU A 81 1.36 -8.20 -0.43
CA LEU A 81 2.23 -7.63 -1.44
C LEU A 81 3.49 -6.99 -0.83
N SER A 82 3.35 -6.29 0.30
CA SER A 82 4.47 -5.72 1.03
C SER A 82 5.43 -6.79 1.54
N ASN A 83 4.90 -7.88 2.09
CA ASN A 83 5.68 -9.00 2.59
C ASN A 83 6.41 -9.74 1.46
N ALA A 84 5.76 -9.96 0.31
CA ALA A 84 6.37 -10.54 -0.87
C ALA A 84 7.57 -9.72 -1.36
N ARG A 85 7.41 -8.39 -1.46
CA ARG A 85 8.51 -7.48 -1.83
C ARG A 85 9.68 -7.52 -0.86
N LEU A 86 9.40 -7.62 0.44
CA LEU A 86 10.43 -7.74 1.47
C LEU A 86 11.24 -9.04 1.31
N LEU A 87 10.55 -10.15 1.05
CA LEU A 87 11.18 -11.45 0.82
C LEU A 87 12.04 -11.44 -0.45
N GLU A 88 11.56 -10.85 -1.54
CA GLU A 88 12.33 -10.69 -2.77
C GLU A 88 13.59 -9.82 -2.57
N ALA A 89 13.47 -8.72 -1.82
CA ALA A 89 14.60 -7.86 -1.52
C ALA A 89 15.66 -8.60 -0.70
N ARG A 90 15.25 -9.39 0.29
CA ARG A 90 16.17 -10.23 1.09
C ARG A 90 16.81 -11.31 0.25
N ALA A 91 16.07 -11.98 -0.62
CA ALA A 91 16.60 -13.00 -1.52
C ALA A 91 17.69 -12.42 -2.44
N LYS A 92 17.44 -11.25 -3.03
CA LYS A 92 18.43 -10.55 -3.87
C LYS A 92 19.68 -10.14 -3.09
N GLN A 93 19.52 -9.69 -1.85
CA GLN A 93 20.65 -9.33 -0.99
C GLN A 93 21.53 -10.55 -0.70
N ILE A 94 20.93 -11.68 -0.33
CA ILE A 94 21.65 -12.94 -0.10
C ILE A 94 22.34 -13.42 -1.38
N GLU A 95 21.69 -13.30 -2.53
CA GLU A 95 22.28 -13.68 -3.81
C GLU A 95 23.49 -12.81 -4.17
N GLN A 96 23.45 -11.51 -3.86
CA GLN A 96 24.59 -10.61 -4.03
C GLN A 96 25.73 -10.92 -3.08
N GLU A 97 25.44 -11.27 -1.82
CA GLU A 97 26.45 -11.67 -0.83
C GLU A 97 27.11 -13.02 -1.16
N LEU A 98 26.35 -13.93 -1.81
CA LEU A 98 26.85 -15.24 -2.24
C LEU A 98 27.60 -15.21 -3.58
N LYS A 99 27.51 -14.11 -4.34
CA LYS A 99 28.24 -13.97 -5.59
C LYS A 99 29.72 -13.70 -5.26
N PRO A 100 30.65 -14.66 -5.52
CA PRO A 100 32.06 -14.43 -5.22
C PRO A 100 32.58 -13.24 -6.04
N GLU A 101 33.21 -12.29 -5.36
CA GLU A 101 34.03 -11.26 -5.99
C GLU A 101 35.13 -11.96 -6.79
N GLY A 102 35.02 -11.98 -8.10
CA GLY A 102 36.11 -12.39 -8.96
C GLY A 102 35.78 -13.50 -9.96
N GLU A 103 34.93 -13.20 -10.91
CA GLU A 103 35.11 -13.81 -12.22
C GLU A 103 35.86 -12.79 -13.09
N PRO A 104 37.15 -13.00 -13.39
CA PRO A 104 37.88 -12.12 -14.29
C PRO A 104 37.25 -12.21 -15.66
N GLU A 105 36.88 -11.08 -16.23
CA GLU A 105 36.53 -10.96 -17.65
C GLU A 105 37.60 -11.70 -18.46
N ALA A 106 37.16 -12.73 -19.16
CA ALA A 106 38.03 -13.44 -20.12
C ALA A 106 38.52 -12.43 -21.16
N PRO A 107 39.83 -12.36 -21.43
CA PRO A 107 40.37 -11.46 -22.42
C PRO A 107 39.80 -11.83 -23.79
N LEU A 108 39.26 -10.82 -24.49
CA LEU A 108 38.91 -10.93 -25.89
C LEU A 108 40.22 -11.22 -26.66
N GLU A 109 40.45 -12.48 -26.98
CA GLU A 109 41.49 -12.81 -27.94
C GLU A 109 41.15 -12.23 -29.33
N GLY A 110 41.81 -11.17 -29.63
CA GLY A 110 41.90 -10.66 -30.99
C GLY A 110 42.64 -11.68 -31.85
N GLY A 111 41.91 -12.42 -32.65
CA GLY A 111 42.50 -13.24 -33.72
C GLY A 111 42.73 -12.39 -34.94
N THR A 112 44.00 -12.01 -35.15
CA THR A 112 44.57 -11.68 -36.45
C THR A 112 44.82 -12.95 -37.26
N GLN A 113 44.28 -13.03 -38.44
CA GLN A 113 44.84 -13.30 -39.75
C GLN A 113 43.76 -13.74 -40.72
#